data_52ff40d7c34315355183bb015eab7c24
#
_entry.id   52ff40d7c34315355183bb015eab7c24
#
_cell.length_a   1.000
_cell.length_b   1.000
_cell.length_c   1.000
_cell.angle_alpha   90.00
_cell.angle_beta   90.00
_cell.angle_gamma   90.00
#
_symmetry.space_group_name_H-M   'P 1'
#
loop_
_entity.id
_entity.type
_entity.pdbx_description
1 polymer ?
#
loop_
_entity_poly.entity_id
_entity_poly.type
_entity_poly.pdbx_seq_one_letter_code
_entity_poly.pdbx_strand_id
1 'polypeptide(L)'
;MAARPRMLFLDEPTSGMGVEDIPVITNLIRELGREHTILLIEHNMRIVMSISDRVTVMHQGKVLVEGAPGEVRSDPRVRTAYLGEVVDA
;
A
#
# COMPACT_ATOMS: atom_id res chain seq x y z
N MET A 1 2.56 20.19 25.94
CA MET A 1 3.12 19.53 24.82
C MET A 1 2.04 19.10 23.87
N ALA A 2 2.22 19.33 22.62
CA ALA A 2 1.21 18.93 21.67
C ALA A 2 1.23 17.43 21.51
N ALA A 3 0.06 16.85 21.40
CA ALA A 3 -0.02 15.44 21.18
C ALA A 3 0.39 15.12 19.76
N ARG A 4 1.15 14.08 19.58
CA ARG A 4 1.47 13.61 18.25
C ARG A 4 0.34 12.73 17.75
N PRO A 5 0.01 12.81 16.48
CA PRO A 5 -0.97 11.86 15.95
C PRO A 5 -0.39 10.47 16.08
N ARG A 6 -1.22 9.53 16.49
CA ARG A 6 -0.81 8.15 16.56
C ARG A 6 -1.04 7.45 15.24
N MET A 7 -1.94 7.96 14.44
CA MET A 7 -2.24 7.37 13.16
C MET A 7 -2.34 8.46 12.11
N LEU A 8 -1.74 8.21 10.97
CA LEU A 8 -1.87 9.07 9.82
C LEU A 8 -2.65 8.32 8.75
N PHE A 9 -3.53 9.04 8.08
CA PHE A 9 -4.32 8.45 7.02
C PHE A 9 -3.89 9.08 5.70
N LEU A 10 -3.39 8.27 4.78
CA LEU A 10 -2.95 8.74 3.49
C LEU A 10 -3.79 8.06 2.41
N ASP A 11 -4.47 8.88 1.61
CA ASP A 11 -5.38 8.38 0.62
C ASP A 11 -4.81 8.65 -0.76
N GLU A 12 -4.33 7.63 -1.42
CA GLU A 12 -3.75 7.69 -2.76
C GLU A 12 -2.70 8.79 -2.89
N PRO A 13 -1.71 8.79 -2.02
CA PRO A 13 -0.73 9.89 -2.05
C PRO A 13 0.10 9.95 -3.33
N THR A 14 0.14 8.88 -4.12
CA THR A 14 0.91 8.90 -5.35
C THR A 14 0.07 9.26 -6.56
N SER A 15 -1.20 9.59 -6.37
CA SER A 15 -2.05 9.94 -7.48
C SER A 15 -1.50 11.16 -8.20
N GLY A 16 -1.32 11.05 -9.49
CA GLY A 16 -0.81 12.15 -10.28
C GLY A 16 0.69 12.32 -10.28
N MET A 17 1.43 11.48 -9.56
CA MET A 17 2.87 11.60 -9.51
C MET A 17 3.54 10.89 -10.67
N GLY A 18 4.65 11.43 -11.12
CA GLY A 18 5.47 10.77 -12.11
C GLY A 18 6.31 9.68 -11.48
N VAL A 19 6.87 8.84 -12.30
CA VAL A 19 7.67 7.71 -11.84
C VAL A 19 8.83 8.16 -10.99
N GLU A 20 9.43 9.29 -11.34
CA GLU A 20 10.59 9.75 -10.60
C GLU A 20 10.26 10.27 -9.22
N ASP A 21 8.99 10.59 -8.95
CA ASP A 21 8.60 11.08 -7.64
C ASP A 21 8.25 9.96 -6.68
N ILE A 22 8.00 8.78 -7.18
CA ILE A 22 7.57 7.65 -6.35
C ILE A 22 8.58 7.29 -5.27
N PRO A 23 9.88 7.18 -5.57
CA PRO A 23 10.85 6.85 -4.51
C PRO A 23 10.89 7.88 -3.40
N VAL A 24 10.70 9.15 -3.74
CA VAL A 24 10.73 10.23 -2.75
C VAL A 24 9.57 10.09 -1.77
N ILE A 25 8.36 9.90 -2.29
CA ILE A 25 7.20 9.80 -1.41
C ILE A 25 7.25 8.48 -0.63
N THR A 26 7.77 7.43 -1.22
CA THR A 26 7.88 6.15 -0.55
C THR A 26 8.83 6.26 0.65
N ASN A 27 9.95 6.93 0.48
CA ASN A 27 10.89 7.13 1.58
C ASN A 27 10.29 8.00 2.67
N LEU A 28 9.52 9.01 2.29
CA LEU A 28 8.89 9.87 3.27
C LEU A 28 7.88 9.07 4.09
N ILE A 29 7.10 8.23 3.47
CA ILE A 29 6.12 7.41 4.17
C ILE A 29 6.83 6.45 5.13
N ARG A 30 7.94 5.86 4.71
CA ARG A 30 8.71 5.01 5.60
C ARG A 30 9.20 5.75 6.83
N GLU A 31 9.68 6.98 6.63
CA GLU A 31 10.17 7.77 7.75
C GLU A 31 9.03 8.11 8.71
N LEU A 32 7.89 8.49 8.18
CA LEU A 32 6.75 8.79 9.01
C LEU A 32 6.29 7.54 9.78
N GLY A 33 6.42 6.39 9.17
CA GLY A 33 6.01 5.14 9.80
C GLY A 33 6.85 4.73 10.99
N ARG A 34 8.01 5.35 11.17
CA ARG A 34 8.82 5.04 12.34
C ARG A 34 8.21 5.57 13.62
N GLU A 35 7.42 6.63 13.52
CA GLU A 35 6.82 7.25 14.69
C GLU A 35 5.31 7.21 14.71
N HIS A 36 4.70 6.76 13.63
CA HIS A 36 3.25 6.78 13.51
C HIS A 36 2.78 5.48 12.90
N THR A 37 1.56 5.12 13.23
CA THR A 37 0.87 4.07 12.48
C THR A 37 0.28 4.74 11.26
N ILE A 38 0.51 4.16 10.10
CA ILE A 38 0.01 4.75 8.86
C ILE A 38 -1.00 3.82 8.23
N LEU A 39 -2.17 4.37 7.95
CA LEU A 39 -3.16 3.68 7.13
C LEU A 39 -3.03 4.26 5.73
N LEU A 40 -2.58 3.45 4.80
CA LEU A 40 -2.32 3.86 3.44
C LEU A 40 -3.36 3.24 2.53
N ILE A 41 -4.08 4.07 1.79
CA ILE A 41 -4.98 3.60 0.76
C ILE A 41 -4.35 3.90 -0.57
N GLU A 42 -4.10 2.86 -1.35
CA GLU A 42 -3.38 3.00 -2.59
C GLU A 42 -3.77 1.87 -3.52
N HIS A 43 -3.76 2.12 -4.81
CA HIS A 43 -3.93 1.03 -5.74
C HIS A 43 -2.67 0.80 -6.56
N ASN A 44 -1.60 1.49 -6.25
CA ASN A 44 -0.31 1.18 -6.83
C ASN A 44 0.29 0.04 -6.01
N MET A 45 0.14 -1.17 -6.50
CA MET A 45 0.52 -2.35 -5.74
C MET A 45 2.00 -2.43 -5.44
N ARG A 46 2.85 -1.89 -6.30
CA ARG A 46 4.28 -1.90 -6.01
C ARG A 46 4.60 -1.16 -4.75
N ILE A 47 3.97 0.01 -4.58
CA ILE A 47 4.22 0.82 -3.39
C ILE A 47 3.69 0.10 -2.18
N VAL A 48 2.45 -0.36 -2.25
CA VAL A 48 1.82 -1.03 -1.12
C VAL A 48 2.67 -2.21 -0.68
N MET A 49 3.11 -3.04 -1.61
CA MET A 49 3.88 -4.23 -1.26
C MET A 49 5.27 -3.91 -0.73
N SER A 50 5.83 -2.77 -1.09
CA SER A 50 7.19 -2.44 -0.71
C SER A 50 7.30 -1.79 0.65
N ILE A 51 6.25 -1.14 1.15
CA ILE A 51 6.36 -0.39 2.39
C ILE A 51 5.37 -0.80 3.46
N SER A 52 4.47 -1.70 3.18
CA SER A 52 3.44 -2.06 4.16
C SER A 52 3.86 -3.26 4.98
N ASP A 53 3.47 -3.23 6.25
CA ASP A 53 3.69 -4.39 7.12
C ASP A 53 2.53 -5.36 6.97
N ARG A 54 1.36 -4.85 6.67
CA ARG A 54 0.18 -5.66 6.53
C ARG A 54 -0.70 -5.06 5.46
N VAL A 55 -1.24 -5.89 4.60
CA VAL A 55 -2.03 -5.44 3.46
C VAL A 55 -3.41 -6.07 3.51
N THR A 56 -4.42 -5.23 3.32
CA THR A 56 -5.79 -5.69 3.16
C THR A 56 -6.22 -5.30 1.76
N VAL A 57 -6.60 -6.28 0.96
CA VAL A 57 -7.04 -6.02 -0.40
C VAL A 57 -8.56 -6.07 -0.45
N MET A 58 -9.15 -5.00 -0.98
CA MET A 58 -10.59 -4.94 -1.13
C MET A 58 -10.95 -4.93 -2.59
N HIS A 59 -12.07 -5.54 -2.90
CA HIS A 59 -12.56 -5.59 -4.27
C HIS A 59 -14.08 -5.56 -4.22
N GLN A 60 -14.65 -4.60 -4.92
CA GLN A 60 -16.11 -4.45 -4.98
C GLN A 60 -16.74 -4.37 -3.59
N GLY A 61 -16.10 -3.59 -2.72
CA GLY A 61 -16.63 -3.34 -1.39
C GLY A 61 -16.43 -4.44 -0.38
N LYS A 62 -15.69 -5.48 -0.73
CA LYS A 62 -15.45 -6.59 0.18
C LYS A 62 -13.98 -6.85 0.35
N VAL A 63 -13.61 -7.38 1.51
CA VAL A 63 -12.24 -7.79 1.74
C VAL A 63 -12.00 -9.08 0.98
N LEU A 64 -10.99 -9.06 0.13
CA LEU A 64 -10.62 -10.20 -0.66
C LEU A 64 -9.62 -11.07 0.08
N VAL A 65 -8.60 -10.43 0.66
CA VAL A 65 -7.55 -11.14 1.38
C VAL A 65 -6.83 -10.14 2.25
N GLU A 66 -6.24 -10.60 3.33
CA GLU A 66 -5.48 -9.77 4.23
C GLU A 66 -4.32 -10.58 4.77
N GLY A 67 -3.17 -9.95 4.94
CA GLY A 67 -2.01 -10.61 5.49
C GLY A 67 -0.73 -9.85 5.20
N ALA A 68 0.39 -10.51 5.36
CA ALA A 68 1.68 -9.93 5.04
C ALA A 68 1.79 -9.70 3.53
N PRO A 69 2.58 -8.72 3.11
CA PRO A 69 2.66 -8.41 1.68
C PRO A 69 3.00 -9.60 0.80
N GLY A 70 3.92 -10.44 1.25
CA GLY A 70 4.30 -11.60 0.45
C GLY A 70 3.16 -12.58 0.26
N GLU A 71 2.38 -12.78 1.32
CA GLU A 71 1.23 -13.67 1.24
C GLU A 71 0.16 -13.10 0.33
N VAL A 72 -0.10 -11.82 0.46
CA VAL A 72 -1.12 -11.16 -0.33
C VAL A 72 -0.74 -11.17 -1.80
N ARG A 73 0.52 -10.86 -2.08
CA ARG A 73 0.98 -10.80 -3.46
C ARG A 73 0.89 -12.15 -4.16
N SER A 74 1.05 -13.22 -3.39
CA SER A 74 1.01 -14.56 -3.96
C SER A 74 -0.40 -15.11 -4.13
N ASP A 75 -1.39 -14.43 -3.57
CA ASP A 75 -2.76 -14.92 -3.64
C ASP A 75 -3.31 -14.79 -5.06
N PRO A 76 -3.80 -15.86 -5.64
CA PRO A 76 -4.30 -15.82 -7.02
C PRO A 76 -5.43 -14.81 -7.22
N ARG A 77 -6.24 -14.57 -6.20
CA ARG A 77 -7.33 -13.60 -6.34
C ARG A 77 -6.80 -12.19 -6.49
N VAL A 78 -5.72 -11.87 -5.77
CA VAL A 78 -5.09 -10.57 -5.89
C VAL A 78 -4.42 -10.42 -7.25
N ARG A 79 -3.74 -11.45 -7.68
CA ARG A 79 -3.05 -11.40 -8.97
C ARG A 79 -4.05 -11.18 -10.10
N THR A 80 -5.20 -11.81 -10.01
CA THR A 80 -6.22 -11.64 -11.03
C THR A 80 -6.85 -10.26 -10.96
N ALA A 81 -7.13 -9.75 -9.76
CA ALA A 81 -7.87 -8.51 -9.62
C ALA A 81 -7.02 -7.27 -9.84
N TYR A 82 -5.75 -7.32 -9.45
CA TYR A 82 -4.92 -6.10 -9.43
C TYR A 82 -3.61 -6.23 -10.19
N LEU A 83 -2.94 -7.34 -10.06
CA LEU A 83 -1.69 -7.52 -10.77
C LEU A 83 -1.95 -8.11 -12.13
N GLY A 84 -3.03 -8.79 -12.22
CA GLY A 84 -3.54 -9.17 -13.45
C GLY A 84 -2.82 -10.13 -14.23
N GLU A 85 -3.33 -10.26 -15.36
CA GLU A 85 -2.81 -11.09 -16.23
C GLU A 85 -1.43 -10.78 -16.57
N VAL A 86 -1.04 -9.60 -16.30
CA VAL A 86 0.26 -9.20 -16.64
C VAL A 86 1.31 -10.02 -16.00
N VAL A 87 0.95 -10.58 -14.89
CA VAL A 87 1.91 -11.21 -14.08
C VAL A 87 2.18 -12.60 -14.46
N ASP A 88 1.35 -13.12 -15.21
CA ASP A 88 1.45 -14.45 -15.43
C ASP A 88 2.58 -14.84 -16.17
N ALA A 89 3.17 -14.06 -16.72
CA ALA A 89 4.28 -14.47 -17.50
C ALA A 89 5.14 -15.39 -16.75
#